data_f2dd2d0d6ff12c16edbfedd4a32c9ea9
#
_entry.id   f2dd2d0d6ff12c16edbfedd4a32c9ea9
#
_cell.length_a   1.000
_cell.length_b   1.000
_cell.length_c   1.000
_cell.angle_alpha   90.00
_cell.angle_beta   90.00
_cell.angle_gamma   90.00
#
_symmetry.space_group_name_H-M   'P 1'
#
loop_
_entity.id
_entity.type
_entity.pdbx_description
1 polymer ?
#
loop_
_entity_poly.entity_id
_entity_poly.type
_entity_poly.pdbx_seq_one_letter_code
_entity_poly.pdbx_strand_id
1 'polypeptide(L)'
;MLVNLLSTRQKQILEYLQQTHGVLSSALLSERFDVSVQTIRKDMNDLSDKGMVRRVHGGISLPSPNDNLSFSNRDLINLTAKQRIAQKVAQALPEGCSIFLGIGTTPKQVAQALLDHPGLTVVTNNLNAALTLSRNPNINLHLAGGLVRHSDEDTVGEATTRFYRGFNIKIGIFGVGGLNSRGQLLDFTPEEANLTRAIIEHSEQCWLVADKSKLERYAPVVSGELSEIHRLFVDKNTPTFQQLSLLHHVELIES
;
A
#
# COMPACT_ATOMS: atom_id res chain seq x y z
N MET A 1 12.98 0.11 -9.22
CA MET A 1 14.29 -0.47 -9.59
C MET A 1 14.80 -1.60 -8.67
N LEU A 2 14.47 -1.62 -7.39
CA LEU A 2 14.91 -2.66 -6.42
C LEU A 2 14.24 -4.04 -6.56
N VAL A 3 13.09 -4.14 -7.21
CA VAL A 3 12.37 -5.43 -7.42
C VAL A 3 13.17 -6.42 -8.27
N ASN A 4 14.11 -5.94 -9.09
CA ASN A 4 15.00 -6.79 -9.88
C ASN A 4 16.21 -7.37 -9.10
N LEU A 5 16.34 -7.08 -7.81
CA LEU A 5 17.46 -7.53 -6.97
C LEU A 5 17.15 -8.81 -6.17
N LEU A 6 15.92 -9.34 -6.20
CA LEU A 6 15.57 -10.61 -5.57
C LEU A 6 15.62 -11.74 -6.60
N SER A 7 16.28 -12.85 -6.24
CA SER A 7 16.19 -14.08 -7.00
C SER A 7 14.76 -14.65 -6.97
N THR A 8 14.42 -15.49 -7.95
CA THR A 8 13.13 -16.21 -7.98
C THR A 8 12.88 -16.96 -6.66
N ARG A 9 13.92 -17.62 -6.13
CA ARG A 9 13.84 -18.35 -4.87
C ARG A 9 13.58 -17.43 -3.68
N GLN A 10 14.23 -16.28 -3.59
CA GLN A 10 13.98 -15.31 -2.52
C GLN A 10 12.53 -14.79 -2.53
N LYS A 11 11.96 -14.56 -3.71
CA LYS A 11 10.53 -14.21 -3.86
C LYS A 11 9.62 -15.32 -3.35
N GLN A 12 9.89 -16.56 -3.74
CA GLN A 12 9.13 -17.72 -3.29
C GLN A 12 9.25 -17.97 -1.78
N ILE A 13 10.42 -17.71 -1.18
CA ILE A 13 10.60 -17.76 0.29
C ILE A 13 9.68 -16.74 0.98
N LEU A 14 9.62 -15.51 0.49
CA LEU A 14 8.74 -14.48 1.04
C LEU A 14 7.26 -14.84 0.90
N GLU A 15 6.84 -15.33 -0.26
CA GLU A 15 5.46 -15.79 -0.49
C GLU A 15 5.09 -16.93 0.47
N TYR A 16 5.98 -17.89 0.65
CA TYR A 16 5.75 -19.01 1.56
C TYR A 16 5.68 -18.54 3.01
N LEU A 17 6.53 -17.61 3.40
CA LEU A 17 6.51 -17.02 4.73
C LEU A 17 5.21 -16.26 5.02
N GLN A 18 4.65 -15.57 4.01
CA GLN A 18 3.36 -14.89 4.09
C GLN A 18 2.17 -15.86 4.26
N GLN A 19 2.24 -17.03 3.63
CA GLN A 19 1.19 -18.07 3.72
C GLN A 19 1.20 -18.77 5.09
N THR A 20 2.38 -19.01 5.64
CA THR A 20 2.53 -19.79 6.88
C THR A 20 2.35 -18.97 8.16
N HIS A 21 2.45 -17.64 8.08
CA HIS A 21 2.33 -16.71 9.22
C HIS A 21 3.19 -17.07 10.45
N GLY A 22 4.30 -17.79 10.23
CA GLY A 22 5.13 -18.32 11.30
C GLY A 22 6.62 -18.10 11.07
N VAL A 23 7.40 -18.99 11.67
CA VAL A 23 8.86 -19.07 11.51
C VAL A 23 9.18 -20.16 10.51
N LEU A 24 9.95 -19.85 9.48
CA LEU A 24 10.51 -20.84 8.55
C LEU A 24 11.96 -21.13 8.91
N SER A 25 12.25 -22.40 9.22
CA SER A 25 13.63 -22.82 9.53
C SER A 25 14.46 -22.97 8.25
N SER A 26 15.78 -22.84 8.41
CA SER A 26 16.69 -23.08 7.28
C SER A 26 16.65 -24.54 6.77
N ALA A 27 16.35 -25.50 7.65
CA ALA A 27 16.20 -26.91 7.27
C ALA A 27 14.95 -27.12 6.40
N LEU A 28 13.80 -26.60 6.83
CA LEU A 28 12.54 -26.68 6.08
C LEU A 28 12.67 -26.03 4.69
N LEU A 29 13.29 -24.87 4.60
CA LEU A 29 13.49 -24.19 3.32
C LEU A 29 14.50 -24.93 2.42
N SER A 30 15.55 -25.55 3.00
CA SER A 30 16.51 -26.38 2.27
C SER A 30 15.84 -27.57 1.61
N GLU A 31 14.98 -28.28 2.34
CA GLU A 31 14.20 -29.40 1.84
C GLU A 31 13.21 -28.96 0.75
N ARG A 32 12.44 -27.89 1.01
CA ARG A 32 11.41 -27.40 0.09
C ARG A 32 11.97 -26.94 -1.26
N PHE A 33 13.12 -26.28 -1.27
CA PHE A 33 13.73 -25.71 -2.47
C PHE A 33 14.83 -26.59 -3.08
N ASP A 34 15.08 -27.77 -2.52
CA ASP A 34 16.12 -28.71 -2.94
C ASP A 34 17.50 -28.07 -3.14
N VAL A 35 17.94 -27.31 -2.12
CA VAL A 35 19.24 -26.63 -2.10
C VAL A 35 19.89 -26.79 -0.74
N SER A 36 21.22 -26.61 -0.66
CA SER A 36 21.93 -26.72 0.60
C SER A 36 21.45 -25.72 1.66
N VAL A 37 21.53 -26.11 2.94
CA VAL A 37 21.24 -25.21 4.07
C VAL A 37 22.09 -23.94 4.02
N GLN A 38 23.31 -24.01 3.50
CA GLN A 38 24.18 -22.83 3.34
C GLN A 38 23.62 -21.86 2.30
N THR A 39 23.09 -22.37 1.19
CA THR A 39 22.43 -21.55 0.15
C THR A 39 21.22 -20.84 0.73
N ILE A 40 20.39 -21.54 1.49
CA ILE A 40 19.24 -20.94 2.18
C ILE A 40 19.67 -19.89 3.20
N ARG A 41 20.72 -20.18 4.00
CA ARG A 41 21.25 -19.18 4.96
C ARG A 41 21.71 -17.89 4.28
N LYS A 42 22.32 -18.00 3.10
CA LYS A 42 22.68 -16.83 2.29
C LYS A 42 21.42 -16.05 1.86
N ASP A 43 20.42 -16.72 1.30
CA ASP A 43 19.15 -16.07 0.93
C ASP A 43 18.47 -15.41 2.13
N MET A 44 18.44 -16.09 3.29
CA MET A 44 17.87 -15.56 4.53
C MET A 44 18.65 -14.34 5.04
N ASN A 45 19.98 -14.31 4.92
CA ASN A 45 20.79 -13.15 5.26
C ASN A 45 20.51 -11.99 4.31
N ASP A 46 20.54 -12.22 2.99
CA ASP A 46 20.26 -11.22 1.98
C ASP A 46 18.86 -10.59 2.17
N LEU A 47 17.85 -11.40 2.50
CA LEU A 47 16.50 -10.93 2.80
C LEU A 47 16.45 -10.15 4.12
N SER A 48 17.21 -10.56 5.13
CA SER A 48 17.30 -9.87 6.42
C SER A 48 18.01 -8.53 6.29
N ASP A 49 19.13 -8.47 5.57
CA ASP A 49 19.89 -7.25 5.32
C ASP A 49 19.07 -6.21 4.53
N LYS A 50 18.15 -6.68 3.70
CA LYS A 50 17.15 -5.85 3.01
C LYS A 50 15.93 -5.51 3.90
N GLY A 51 15.89 -5.96 5.16
CA GLY A 51 14.76 -5.73 6.08
C GLY A 51 13.44 -6.42 5.68
N MET A 52 13.48 -7.39 4.76
CA MET A 52 12.28 -8.10 4.27
C MET A 52 11.83 -9.21 5.21
N VAL A 53 12.75 -9.72 6.00
CA VAL A 53 12.49 -10.73 7.04
C VAL A 53 13.25 -10.37 8.30
N ARG A 54 12.79 -10.87 9.43
CA ARG A 54 13.46 -10.78 10.71
C ARG A 54 14.14 -12.11 11.02
N ARG A 55 15.41 -12.07 11.43
CA ARG A 55 16.13 -13.26 11.92
C ARG A 55 15.60 -13.64 13.29
N VAL A 56 15.30 -14.91 13.45
CA VAL A 56 14.92 -15.54 14.71
C VAL A 56 15.78 -16.78 14.95
N HIS A 57 15.72 -17.36 16.15
CA HIS A 57 16.50 -18.56 16.45
C HIS A 57 16.11 -19.70 15.48
N GLY A 58 17.10 -20.15 14.71
CA GLY A 58 16.93 -21.25 13.72
C GLY A 58 16.21 -20.90 12.41
N GLY A 59 15.78 -19.65 12.17
CA GLY A 59 14.99 -19.34 10.99
C GLY A 59 14.80 -17.86 10.70
N ILE A 60 13.75 -17.60 9.94
CA ILE A 60 13.25 -16.27 9.63
C ILE A 60 11.74 -16.17 9.90
N SER A 61 11.29 -14.98 10.24
CA SER A 61 9.88 -14.61 10.31
C SER A 61 9.61 -13.34 9.49
N LEU A 62 8.34 -13.04 9.22
CA LEU A 62 7.97 -11.71 8.75
C LEU A 62 8.36 -10.67 9.80
N PRO A 63 8.69 -9.43 9.39
CA PRO A 63 8.79 -8.31 10.31
C PRO A 63 7.50 -8.15 11.12
N SER A 64 7.59 -7.50 12.27
CA SER A 64 6.40 -7.23 13.08
C SER A 64 5.37 -6.44 12.25
N PRO A 65 4.06 -6.75 12.36
CA PRO A 65 3.02 -5.94 11.72
C PRO A 65 3.09 -4.45 12.07
N ASN A 66 3.67 -4.13 13.23
CA ASN A 66 3.80 -2.75 13.73
C ASN A 66 5.09 -2.06 13.24
N ASP A 67 6.00 -2.78 12.59
CA ASP A 67 7.20 -2.17 12.04
C ASP A 67 6.83 -1.27 10.85
N ASN A 68 7.33 -0.04 10.83
CA ASN A 68 7.21 0.83 9.65
C ASN A 68 8.27 0.42 8.62
N LEU A 69 7.95 -0.58 7.81
CA LEU A 69 8.82 -1.09 6.77
C LEU A 69 9.03 -0.06 5.67
N SER A 70 10.22 -0.06 5.06
CA SER A 70 10.49 0.76 3.87
C SER A 70 9.49 0.46 2.74
N PHE A 71 9.30 1.43 1.85
CA PHE A 71 8.42 1.29 0.69
C PHE A 71 8.74 0.03 -0.12
N SER A 72 10.04 -0.20 -0.41
CA SER A 72 10.50 -1.36 -1.18
C SER A 72 10.05 -2.69 -0.58
N ASN A 73 10.10 -2.81 0.76
CA ASN A 73 9.69 -4.01 1.47
C ASN A 73 8.16 -4.16 1.44
N ARG A 74 7.43 -3.06 1.69
CA ARG A 74 5.97 -3.04 1.62
C ARG A 74 5.45 -3.31 0.21
N ASP A 75 6.18 -2.93 -0.84
CA ASP A 75 5.80 -3.15 -2.24
C ASP A 75 5.74 -4.64 -2.60
N LEU A 76 6.59 -5.46 -2.00
CA LEU A 76 6.63 -6.91 -2.23
C LEU A 76 5.63 -7.69 -1.34
N ILE A 77 5.32 -7.16 -0.17
CA ILE A 77 4.38 -7.81 0.76
C ILE A 77 2.96 -7.70 0.21
N ASN A 78 2.24 -8.83 0.12
CA ASN A 78 0.86 -8.90 -0.37
C ASN A 78 0.67 -8.31 -1.79
N LEU A 79 1.71 -8.40 -2.65
CA LEU A 79 1.68 -7.78 -3.98
C LEU A 79 0.46 -8.22 -4.79
N THR A 80 0.17 -9.52 -4.86
CA THR A 80 -1.00 -10.06 -5.59
C THR A 80 -2.32 -9.52 -5.05
N ALA A 81 -2.46 -9.37 -3.73
CA ALA A 81 -3.62 -8.77 -3.10
C ALA A 81 -3.81 -7.31 -3.53
N LYS A 82 -2.74 -6.51 -3.48
CA LYS A 82 -2.76 -5.10 -3.91
C LYS A 82 -3.08 -4.94 -5.38
N GLN A 83 -2.58 -5.84 -6.24
CA GLN A 83 -2.89 -5.85 -7.68
C GLN A 83 -4.38 -6.12 -7.94
N ARG A 84 -4.99 -7.08 -7.23
CA ARG A 84 -6.44 -7.33 -7.34
C ARG A 84 -7.25 -6.13 -6.89
N ILE A 85 -6.92 -5.54 -5.74
CA ILE A 85 -7.54 -4.29 -5.26
C ILE A 85 -7.43 -3.20 -6.34
N ALA A 86 -6.25 -2.99 -6.89
CA ALA A 86 -5.98 -1.98 -7.91
C ALA A 86 -6.83 -2.17 -9.17
N GLN A 87 -6.99 -3.41 -9.64
CA GLN A 87 -7.83 -3.74 -10.78
C GLN A 87 -9.31 -3.40 -10.51
N LYS A 88 -9.81 -3.70 -9.31
CA LYS A 88 -11.19 -3.33 -8.93
C LYS A 88 -11.39 -1.82 -8.88
N VAL A 89 -10.42 -1.08 -8.34
CA VAL A 89 -10.45 0.39 -8.36
C VAL A 89 -10.46 0.92 -9.79
N ALA A 90 -9.57 0.43 -10.66
CA ALA A 90 -9.50 0.88 -12.06
C ALA A 90 -10.80 0.61 -12.83
N GLN A 91 -11.45 -0.55 -12.61
CA GLN A 91 -12.73 -0.90 -13.21
C GLN A 91 -13.89 -0.01 -12.74
N ALA A 92 -13.80 0.54 -11.53
CA ALA A 92 -14.84 1.38 -10.95
C ALA A 92 -14.71 2.87 -11.33
N LEU A 93 -13.57 3.29 -11.91
CA LEU A 93 -13.31 4.69 -12.25
C LEU A 93 -13.94 5.06 -13.59
N PRO A 94 -14.77 6.11 -13.65
CA PRO A 94 -15.29 6.62 -14.90
C PRO A 94 -14.23 7.32 -15.75
N GLU A 95 -14.39 7.27 -17.06
CA GLU A 95 -13.59 8.09 -17.99
C GLU A 95 -13.77 9.59 -17.72
N GLY A 96 -12.68 10.35 -17.85
CA GLY A 96 -12.68 11.80 -17.64
C GLY A 96 -12.78 12.22 -16.16
N CYS A 97 -12.78 11.26 -15.22
CA CYS A 97 -12.86 11.55 -13.80
C CYS A 97 -11.58 12.24 -13.28
N SER A 98 -11.74 13.11 -12.29
CA SER A 98 -10.60 13.65 -11.53
C SER A 98 -10.39 12.85 -10.25
N ILE A 99 -9.13 12.49 -9.97
CA ILE A 99 -8.78 11.70 -8.79
C ILE A 99 -7.58 12.29 -8.03
N PHE A 100 -7.63 12.19 -6.69
CA PHE A 100 -6.40 12.14 -5.90
C PHE A 100 -5.92 10.70 -5.85
N LEU A 101 -4.63 10.51 -6.00
CA LEU A 101 -3.99 9.23 -5.77
C LEU A 101 -2.91 9.40 -4.70
N GLY A 102 -3.19 8.88 -3.50
CA GLY A 102 -2.35 9.05 -2.33
C GLY A 102 -1.05 8.26 -2.37
N ILE A 103 -0.31 8.35 -1.27
CA ILE A 103 0.97 7.67 -1.08
C ILE A 103 0.79 6.17 -0.79
N GLY A 104 1.88 5.41 -0.94
CA GLY A 104 1.96 4.02 -0.54
C GLY A 104 1.95 3.03 -1.71
N THR A 105 2.13 1.76 -1.35
CA THR A 105 2.34 0.69 -2.34
C THR A 105 1.05 0.20 -3.00
N THR A 106 -0.10 0.26 -2.31
CA THR A 106 -1.39 -0.08 -2.95
C THR A 106 -1.82 1.00 -3.96
N PRO A 107 -1.76 2.33 -3.65
CA PRO A 107 -1.95 3.38 -4.66
C PRO A 107 -0.97 3.29 -5.84
N LYS A 108 0.28 2.87 -5.62
CA LYS A 108 1.20 2.56 -6.74
C LYS A 108 0.65 1.47 -7.66
N GLN A 109 0.07 0.40 -7.11
CA GLN A 109 -0.54 -0.66 -7.94
C GLN A 109 -1.80 -0.14 -8.65
N VAL A 110 -2.56 0.79 -8.04
CA VAL A 110 -3.67 1.47 -8.73
C VAL A 110 -3.14 2.25 -9.95
N ALA A 111 -2.03 2.99 -9.81
CA ALA A 111 -1.39 3.66 -10.94
C ALA A 111 -1.00 2.67 -12.06
N GLN A 112 -0.48 1.49 -11.71
CA GLN A 112 -0.17 0.44 -12.71
C GLN A 112 -1.44 -0.06 -13.43
N ALA A 113 -2.53 -0.24 -12.72
CA ALA A 113 -3.80 -0.68 -13.30
C ALA A 113 -4.48 0.39 -14.19
N LEU A 114 -4.07 1.66 -14.04
CA LEU A 114 -4.59 2.80 -14.82
C LEU A 114 -3.75 3.13 -16.06
N LEU A 115 -2.71 2.35 -16.37
CA LEU A 115 -1.82 2.64 -17.52
C LEU A 115 -2.58 2.77 -18.84
N ASP A 116 -3.62 1.97 -19.05
CA ASP A 116 -4.41 1.96 -20.28
C ASP A 116 -5.78 2.65 -20.11
N HIS A 117 -5.96 3.43 -19.03
CA HIS A 117 -7.23 4.12 -18.79
C HIS A 117 -7.44 5.21 -19.86
N PRO A 118 -8.66 5.33 -20.43
CA PRO A 118 -8.94 6.20 -21.58
C PRO A 118 -8.77 7.70 -21.30
N GLY A 119 -8.88 8.14 -20.04
CA GLY A 119 -8.63 9.54 -19.67
C GLY A 119 -8.95 9.81 -18.21
N LEU A 120 -8.05 10.48 -17.50
CA LEU A 120 -8.19 10.95 -16.11
C LEU A 120 -7.48 12.27 -15.91
N THR A 121 -7.92 13.03 -14.90
CA THR A 121 -7.07 14.03 -14.23
C THR A 121 -6.60 13.46 -12.91
N VAL A 122 -5.29 13.33 -12.71
CA VAL A 122 -4.70 12.73 -11.52
C VAL A 122 -3.83 13.73 -10.79
N VAL A 123 -4.09 13.92 -9.50
CA VAL A 123 -3.26 14.70 -8.58
C VAL A 123 -2.62 13.73 -7.60
N THR A 124 -1.30 13.71 -7.51
CA THR A 124 -0.55 12.78 -6.65
C THR A 124 0.73 13.41 -6.10
N ASN A 125 1.19 12.91 -4.97
CA ASN A 125 2.53 13.14 -4.42
C ASN A 125 3.36 11.84 -4.35
N ASN A 126 2.84 10.75 -4.90
CA ASN A 126 3.51 9.46 -5.00
C ASN A 126 4.39 9.45 -6.26
N LEU A 127 5.71 9.48 -6.10
CA LEU A 127 6.66 9.54 -7.22
C LEU A 127 6.58 8.33 -8.14
N ASN A 128 6.31 7.13 -7.59
CA ASN A 128 6.13 5.92 -8.39
C ASN A 128 4.86 5.96 -9.24
N ALA A 129 3.77 6.42 -8.64
CA ALA A 129 2.50 6.59 -9.35
C ALA A 129 2.66 7.63 -10.47
N ALA A 130 3.29 8.76 -10.19
CA ALA A 130 3.54 9.81 -11.17
C ALA A 130 4.40 9.31 -12.34
N LEU A 131 5.51 8.63 -12.05
CA LEU A 131 6.39 8.07 -13.09
C LEU A 131 5.67 7.01 -13.95
N THR A 132 4.78 6.24 -13.34
CA THR A 132 3.98 5.24 -14.06
C THR A 132 2.98 5.92 -15.00
N LEU A 133 2.16 6.83 -14.46
CA LEU A 133 1.07 7.47 -15.19
C LEU A 133 1.54 8.47 -16.25
N SER A 134 2.74 9.04 -16.10
CA SER A 134 3.34 9.94 -17.12
C SER A 134 3.54 9.28 -18.49
N ARG A 135 3.42 7.96 -18.58
CA ARG A 135 3.52 7.20 -19.83
C ARG A 135 2.22 7.16 -20.63
N ASN A 136 1.08 7.48 -20.00
CA ASN A 136 -0.21 7.54 -20.68
C ASN A 136 -0.54 9.01 -21.03
N PRO A 137 -0.53 9.40 -22.32
CA PRO A 137 -0.79 10.77 -22.75
C PRO A 137 -2.24 11.22 -22.52
N ASN A 138 -3.17 10.30 -22.25
CA ASN A 138 -4.58 10.62 -21.96
C ASN A 138 -4.80 10.98 -20.49
N ILE A 139 -3.75 10.90 -19.66
CA ILE A 139 -3.82 11.27 -18.25
C ILE A 139 -3.25 12.66 -18.04
N ASN A 140 -4.10 13.59 -17.61
CA ASN A 140 -3.67 14.91 -17.14
C ASN A 140 -3.10 14.79 -15.72
N LEU A 141 -1.77 14.72 -15.61
CA LEU A 141 -1.08 14.40 -14.37
C LEU A 141 -0.51 15.64 -13.68
N HIS A 142 -0.89 15.84 -12.43
CA HIS A 142 -0.38 16.87 -11.54
C HIS A 142 0.43 16.22 -10.41
N LEU A 143 1.72 16.50 -10.35
CA LEU A 143 2.62 16.03 -9.30
C LEU A 143 2.85 17.13 -8.26
N ALA A 144 2.46 16.87 -7.02
CA ALA A 144 2.74 17.77 -5.91
C ALA A 144 4.25 17.74 -5.55
N GLY A 145 4.89 18.90 -5.57
CA GLY A 145 6.26 19.06 -5.07
C GLY A 145 6.32 19.11 -3.55
N GLY A 146 7.53 19.01 -3.01
CA GLY A 146 7.78 19.06 -1.57
C GLY A 146 9.10 18.42 -1.17
N LEU A 147 9.25 18.13 0.13
CA LEU A 147 10.38 17.35 0.64
C LEU A 147 10.23 15.88 0.21
N VAL A 148 11.23 15.34 -0.47
CA VAL A 148 11.25 13.93 -0.87
C VAL A 148 11.62 13.04 0.31
N ARG A 149 10.77 12.05 0.62
CA ARG A 149 11.11 10.98 1.55
C ARG A 149 11.68 9.78 0.79
N HIS A 150 12.96 9.51 1.00
CA HIS A 150 13.64 8.38 0.33
C HIS A 150 13.09 7.02 0.74
N SER A 151 12.61 6.88 1.99
CA SER A 151 12.04 5.62 2.53
C SER A 151 10.70 5.25 1.90
N ASP A 152 9.92 6.24 1.45
CA ASP A 152 8.55 6.07 0.98
C ASP A 152 8.36 6.45 -0.49
N GLU A 153 9.40 7.05 -1.11
CA GLU A 153 9.42 7.47 -2.52
C GLU A 153 8.24 8.39 -2.87
N ASP A 154 8.03 9.38 -2.01
CA ASP A 154 6.96 10.38 -2.11
C ASP A 154 7.45 11.78 -1.73
N THR A 155 6.57 12.78 -1.86
CA THR A 155 6.80 14.13 -1.36
C THR A 155 5.86 14.44 -0.20
N VAL A 156 6.36 15.18 0.80
CA VAL A 156 5.60 15.58 1.99
C VAL A 156 5.88 17.04 2.38
N GLY A 157 5.16 17.49 3.40
CA GLY A 157 5.32 18.80 4.00
C GLY A 157 4.21 19.77 3.60
N GLU A 158 4.27 20.99 4.16
CA GLU A 158 3.21 22.00 3.99
C GLU A 158 2.99 22.41 2.52
N ALA A 159 4.06 22.47 1.71
CA ALA A 159 3.93 22.77 0.29
C ALA A 159 3.10 21.70 -0.45
N THR A 160 3.34 20.42 -0.15
CA THR A 160 2.59 19.30 -0.69
C THR A 160 1.13 19.35 -0.25
N THR A 161 0.87 19.52 1.03
CA THR A 161 -0.49 19.59 1.58
C THR A 161 -1.27 20.77 1.00
N ARG A 162 -0.63 21.95 0.89
CA ARG A 162 -1.23 23.13 0.27
C ARG A 162 -1.56 22.92 -1.20
N PHE A 163 -0.73 22.15 -1.93
CA PHE A 163 -1.00 21.82 -3.33
C PHE A 163 -2.31 21.02 -3.46
N TYR A 164 -2.54 20.01 -2.61
CA TYR A 164 -3.80 19.24 -2.59
C TYR A 164 -5.02 20.14 -2.28
N ARG A 165 -4.90 21.06 -1.34
CA ARG A 165 -5.97 21.99 -0.97
C ARG A 165 -6.37 22.94 -2.11
N GLY A 166 -5.56 23.07 -3.15
CA GLY A 166 -5.86 23.87 -4.34
C GLY A 166 -6.82 23.18 -5.33
N PHE A 167 -7.24 21.95 -5.07
CA PHE A 167 -8.10 21.18 -5.96
C PHE A 167 -9.43 20.83 -5.29
N ASN A 168 -10.47 20.63 -6.11
CA ASN A 168 -11.71 19.99 -5.74
C ASN A 168 -11.89 18.77 -6.66
N ILE A 169 -11.76 17.57 -6.10
CA ILE A 169 -11.58 16.32 -6.84
C ILE A 169 -12.81 15.41 -6.65
N LYS A 170 -13.18 14.68 -7.68
CA LYS A 170 -14.32 13.76 -7.63
C LYS A 170 -14.07 12.58 -6.69
N ILE A 171 -12.87 11.95 -6.76
CA ILE A 171 -12.57 10.73 -6.01
C ILE A 171 -11.17 10.81 -5.41
N GLY A 172 -11.09 10.75 -4.09
CA GLY A 172 -9.83 10.57 -3.37
C GLY A 172 -9.54 9.09 -3.15
N ILE A 173 -8.46 8.56 -3.72
CA ILE A 173 -8.04 7.17 -3.59
C ILE A 173 -6.77 7.13 -2.76
N PHE A 174 -6.79 6.48 -1.61
CA PHE A 174 -5.63 6.44 -0.72
C PHE A 174 -5.59 5.17 0.14
N GLY A 175 -4.40 4.85 0.62
CA GLY A 175 -4.17 3.82 1.63
C GLY A 175 -3.82 4.46 2.96
N VAL A 176 -3.75 3.65 4.01
CA VAL A 176 -3.39 4.08 5.36
C VAL A 176 -2.32 3.18 5.98
N GLY A 177 -1.66 3.66 7.03
CA GLY A 177 -0.76 2.86 7.85
C GLY A 177 -1.46 1.71 8.55
N GLY A 178 -2.64 1.95 9.12
CA GLY A 178 -3.48 0.98 9.81
C GLY A 178 -4.94 1.39 9.88
N LEU A 179 -5.81 0.42 10.21
CA LEU A 179 -7.24 0.59 10.48
C LEU A 179 -7.57 -0.20 11.76
N ASN A 180 -7.98 0.49 12.80
CA ASN A 180 -8.31 -0.17 14.08
C ASN A 180 -9.80 -0.57 14.19
N SER A 181 -10.13 -1.35 15.23
CA SER A 181 -11.49 -1.83 15.51
C SER A 181 -12.53 -0.73 15.79
N ARG A 182 -12.08 0.51 16.03
CA ARG A 182 -12.97 1.67 16.20
C ARG A 182 -13.25 2.39 14.88
N GLY A 183 -12.67 1.93 13.76
CA GLY A 183 -12.80 2.58 12.46
C GLY A 183 -11.87 3.78 12.26
N GLN A 184 -10.87 3.98 13.13
CA GLN A 184 -9.91 5.05 12.95
C GLN A 184 -8.88 4.70 11.88
N LEU A 185 -8.66 5.62 10.96
CA LEU A 185 -7.60 5.58 9.97
C LEU A 185 -6.31 6.09 10.61
N LEU A 186 -5.25 5.30 10.51
CA LEU A 186 -3.99 5.55 11.22
C LEU A 186 -2.83 5.67 10.25
N ASP A 187 -1.95 6.65 10.47
CA ASP A 187 -0.71 6.86 9.72
C ASP A 187 0.50 6.96 10.67
N PHE A 188 1.71 6.83 10.11
CA PHE A 188 2.93 6.76 10.93
C PHE A 188 3.46 8.14 11.33
N THR A 189 3.18 9.17 10.53
CA THR A 189 3.68 10.52 10.79
C THR A 189 2.58 11.57 10.65
N PRO A 190 2.71 12.74 11.33
CA PRO A 190 1.78 13.85 11.16
C PRO A 190 1.69 14.35 9.71
N GLU A 191 2.79 14.30 8.96
CA GLU A 191 2.83 14.71 7.55
C GLU A 191 1.96 13.81 6.68
N GLU A 192 2.00 12.48 6.90
CA GLU A 192 1.11 11.52 6.22
C GLU A 192 -0.35 11.79 6.57
N ALA A 193 -0.64 11.95 7.85
CA ALA A 193 -1.99 12.22 8.33
C ALA A 193 -2.56 13.53 7.76
N ASN A 194 -1.75 14.58 7.65
CA ASN A 194 -2.17 15.85 7.05
C ASN A 194 -2.50 15.71 5.56
N LEU A 195 -1.77 14.87 4.83
CA LEU A 195 -2.05 14.58 3.43
C LEU A 195 -3.34 13.75 3.27
N THR A 196 -3.49 12.70 4.07
CA THR A 196 -4.73 11.89 4.11
C THR A 196 -5.93 12.80 4.42
N ARG A 197 -5.80 13.70 5.39
CA ARG A 197 -6.82 14.68 5.75
C ARG A 197 -7.16 15.60 4.58
N ALA A 198 -6.15 16.15 3.88
CA ALA A 198 -6.37 17.00 2.71
C ALA A 198 -7.08 16.26 1.57
N ILE A 199 -6.79 14.97 1.34
CA ILE A 199 -7.49 14.16 0.35
C ILE A 199 -8.97 14.02 0.75
N ILE A 200 -9.26 13.68 2.01
CA ILE A 200 -10.63 13.51 2.51
C ILE A 200 -11.42 14.82 2.36
N GLU A 201 -10.86 15.94 2.79
CA GLU A 201 -11.53 17.25 2.82
C GLU A 201 -11.79 17.83 1.42
N HIS A 202 -10.99 17.46 0.41
CA HIS A 202 -11.07 18.02 -0.94
C HIS A 202 -11.52 17.02 -2.00
N SER A 203 -12.18 15.91 -1.59
CA SER A 203 -12.78 14.92 -2.47
C SER A 203 -14.28 14.81 -2.24
N GLU A 204 -15.06 14.68 -3.34
CA GLU A 204 -16.51 14.42 -3.22
C GLU A 204 -16.78 12.98 -2.74
N GLN A 205 -15.91 12.04 -3.12
CA GLN A 205 -15.94 10.65 -2.65
C GLN A 205 -14.55 10.21 -2.18
N CYS A 206 -14.50 9.48 -1.09
CA CYS A 206 -13.28 8.91 -0.54
C CYS A 206 -13.28 7.39 -0.69
N TRP A 207 -12.28 6.85 -1.36
CA TRP A 207 -12.08 5.42 -1.58
C TRP A 207 -10.83 4.96 -0.86
N LEU A 208 -11.00 4.14 0.16
CA LEU A 208 -9.89 3.56 0.92
C LEU A 208 -9.48 2.22 0.28
N VAL A 209 -8.19 2.04 0.06
CA VAL A 209 -7.60 0.77 -0.43
C VAL A 209 -6.77 0.12 0.67
N ALA A 210 -7.18 -1.05 1.13
CA ALA A 210 -6.55 -1.71 2.28
C ALA A 210 -6.56 -3.24 2.13
N ASP A 211 -5.39 -3.86 2.12
CA ASP A 211 -5.32 -5.32 2.29
C ASP A 211 -5.49 -5.69 3.77
N LYS A 212 -5.79 -6.98 4.04
CA LYS A 212 -6.06 -7.49 5.39
C LYS A 212 -4.99 -7.17 6.44
N SER A 213 -3.73 -6.92 6.01
CA SER A 213 -2.65 -6.60 6.94
C SER A 213 -2.74 -5.20 7.56
N LYS A 214 -3.70 -4.38 7.08
CA LYS A 214 -3.97 -3.06 7.63
C LYS A 214 -4.93 -3.09 8.84
N LEU A 215 -5.69 -4.19 8.99
CA LEU A 215 -6.56 -4.39 10.15
C LEU A 215 -5.70 -4.51 11.42
N GLU A 216 -6.11 -3.78 12.48
CA GLU A 216 -5.47 -3.76 13.80
C GLU A 216 -3.96 -3.45 13.78
N ARG A 217 -3.48 -2.92 12.66
CA ARG A 217 -2.09 -2.46 12.58
C ARG A 217 -1.95 -1.14 13.31
N TYR A 218 -1.04 -1.11 14.28
CA TYR A 218 -0.75 0.11 15.03
C TYR A 218 0.00 1.13 14.17
N ALA A 219 -0.46 2.37 14.20
CA ALA A 219 0.26 3.56 13.80
C ALA A 219 -0.18 4.71 14.72
N PRO A 220 0.73 5.64 15.09
CA PRO A 220 0.48 6.54 16.22
C PRO A 220 -0.41 7.74 15.91
N VAL A 221 -0.65 8.08 14.65
CA VAL A 221 -1.35 9.32 14.25
C VAL A 221 -2.70 8.99 13.62
N VAL A 222 -3.77 9.56 14.15
CA VAL A 222 -5.11 9.46 13.55
C VAL A 222 -5.20 10.42 12.37
N SER A 223 -5.54 9.90 11.20
CA SER A 223 -5.66 10.68 9.95
C SER A 223 -7.10 10.85 9.46
N GLY A 224 -8.03 10.10 10.02
CA GLY A 224 -9.45 10.16 9.68
C GLY A 224 -10.25 9.06 10.34
N GLU A 225 -11.52 8.98 9.95
CA GLU A 225 -12.47 8.00 10.42
C GLU A 225 -13.08 7.24 9.23
N LEU A 226 -13.39 5.96 9.42
CA LEU A 226 -13.99 5.14 8.36
C LEU A 226 -15.37 5.67 7.92
N SER A 227 -16.10 6.37 8.80
CA SER A 227 -17.35 7.05 8.49
C SER A 227 -17.24 8.17 7.43
N GLU A 228 -16.02 8.63 7.14
CA GLU A 228 -15.75 9.62 6.08
C GLU A 228 -15.47 8.95 4.72
N ILE A 229 -15.45 7.60 4.69
CA ILE A 229 -15.12 6.80 3.52
C ILE A 229 -16.40 6.29 2.85
N HIS A 230 -16.48 6.44 1.54
CA HIS A 230 -17.62 5.98 0.73
C HIS A 230 -17.45 4.53 0.30
N ARG A 231 -16.21 4.14 -0.09
CA ARG A 231 -15.89 2.78 -0.54
C ARG A 231 -14.61 2.26 0.09
N LEU A 232 -14.65 1.02 0.55
CA LEU A 232 -13.49 0.30 1.10
C LEU A 232 -13.18 -0.90 0.18
N PHE A 233 -12.08 -0.80 -0.55
CA PHE A 233 -11.59 -1.87 -1.42
C PHE A 233 -10.61 -2.76 -0.65
N VAL A 234 -10.91 -4.05 -0.56
CA VAL A 234 -10.13 -5.04 0.21
C VAL A 234 -9.75 -6.25 -0.65
N ASP A 235 -8.68 -6.94 -0.24
CA ASP A 235 -8.24 -8.17 -0.90
C ASP A 235 -9.09 -9.39 -0.52
N LYS A 236 -9.65 -9.36 0.68
CA LYS A 236 -10.50 -10.41 1.23
C LYS A 236 -11.47 -9.83 2.25
N ASN A 237 -12.73 -10.15 2.05
CA ASN A 237 -13.78 -9.80 3.00
C ASN A 237 -13.64 -10.66 4.27
N THR A 238 -13.18 -10.03 5.36
CA THR A 238 -13.05 -10.66 6.67
C THR A 238 -14.24 -10.26 7.57
N PRO A 239 -14.58 -11.04 8.61
CA PRO A 239 -15.61 -10.64 9.57
C PRO A 239 -15.38 -9.22 10.14
N THR A 240 -14.12 -8.85 10.37
CA THR A 240 -13.78 -7.51 10.89
C THR A 240 -14.09 -6.42 9.86
N PHE A 241 -13.73 -6.61 8.58
CA PHE A 241 -14.10 -5.65 7.53
C PHE A 241 -15.59 -5.53 7.35
N GLN A 242 -16.34 -6.66 7.41
CA GLN A 242 -17.81 -6.64 7.36
C GLN A 242 -18.40 -5.86 8.52
N GLN A 243 -17.96 -6.11 9.74
CA GLN A 243 -18.45 -5.40 10.93
C GLN A 243 -18.18 -3.90 10.83
N LEU A 244 -16.97 -3.50 10.46
CA LEU A 244 -16.59 -2.10 10.29
C LEU A 244 -17.39 -1.41 9.18
N SER A 245 -17.57 -2.08 8.03
CA SER A 245 -18.36 -1.58 6.91
C SER A 245 -19.82 -1.30 7.31
N LEU A 246 -20.44 -2.22 8.03
CA LEU A 246 -21.81 -2.06 8.53
C LEU A 246 -21.91 -0.95 9.58
N LEU A 247 -20.98 -0.89 10.52
CA LEU A 247 -20.98 0.09 11.60
C LEU A 247 -20.81 1.53 11.10
N HIS A 248 -19.99 1.72 10.07
CA HIS A 248 -19.64 3.03 9.53
C HIS A 248 -20.35 3.34 8.19
N HIS A 249 -21.26 2.49 7.72
CA HIS A 249 -22.03 2.65 6.47
C HIS A 249 -21.15 2.82 5.21
N VAL A 250 -20.07 2.06 5.12
CA VAL A 250 -19.11 2.09 4.01
C VAL A 250 -19.41 0.96 3.03
N GLU A 251 -19.44 1.25 1.72
CA GLU A 251 -19.56 0.21 0.69
C GLU A 251 -18.27 -0.65 0.65
N LEU A 252 -18.38 -1.93 1.04
CA LEU A 252 -17.25 -2.87 1.03
C LEU A 252 -17.16 -3.59 -0.31
N ILE A 253 -16.00 -3.48 -0.97
CA ILE A 253 -15.73 -4.10 -2.27
C ILE A 253 -14.56 -5.07 -2.13
N GLU A 254 -14.85 -6.35 -2.32
CA GLU A 254 -13.84 -7.41 -2.36
C GLU A 254 -13.28 -7.58 -3.77
N SER A 255 -11.96 -7.84 -3.85
CA SER A 255 -11.22 -7.98 -5.12
C SER A 255 -10.91 -9.45 -5.51
#